data_bbc34c2fcfd3399406153439e4f74d88
#
_entry.id   bbc34c2fcfd3399406153439e4f74d88
#
_cell.length_a   1.000
_cell.length_b   1.000
_cell.length_c   1.000
_cell.angle_alpha   90.00
_cell.angle_beta   90.00
_cell.angle_gamma   90.00
#
_symmetry.space_group_name_H-M   'P 1'
#
loop_
_entity.id
_entity.type
_entity.pdbx_description
1 polymer ?
#
loop_
_entity_poly.entity_id
_entity_poly.type
_entity_poly.pdbx_seq_one_letter_code
_entity_poly.pdbx_strand_id
1 'polypeptide(L)'
;MKFFLAQINPTVGDLKGNAKKILFVASKASSISADVVLTPELSLWGYPANDLLLKQNLIQNQYQILDQLSLDILKKYGDLSIAVGIAEIINDSFFPNLYNSIALIEGGEWKIIARKIILPTYEVFD
;
A
#
# COMPACT_ATOMS: atom_id res chain seq x y z
N MET A 1 6.72 21.03 -7.45
CA MET A 1 6.61 19.61 -7.10
C MET A 1 5.84 18.87 -8.17
N LYS A 2 6.38 17.75 -8.64
CA LYS A 2 5.78 16.97 -9.70
C LYS A 2 5.19 15.68 -9.14
N PHE A 3 3.89 15.46 -9.36
CA PHE A 3 3.18 14.26 -8.95
C PHE A 3 3.02 13.30 -10.13
N PHE A 4 3.12 12.02 -9.84
CA PHE A 4 2.84 10.95 -10.79
C PHE A 4 1.65 10.15 -10.26
N LEU A 5 0.54 10.21 -10.97
CA LEU A 5 -0.66 9.45 -10.61
C LEU A 5 -0.57 8.09 -11.29
N ALA A 6 -0.33 7.07 -10.50
CA ALA A 6 -0.13 5.73 -11.03
C ALA A 6 -1.46 5.01 -11.19
N GLN A 7 -1.65 4.41 -12.35
CA GLN A 7 -2.75 3.46 -12.58
C GLN A 7 -2.14 2.08 -12.53
N ILE A 8 -2.38 1.39 -11.43
CA ILE A 8 -1.90 0.04 -11.23
C ILE A 8 -3.10 -0.88 -11.19
N ASN A 9 -2.97 -2.05 -11.82
CA ASN A 9 -3.99 -3.08 -11.74
C ASN A 9 -3.46 -4.20 -10.83
N PRO A 10 -3.64 -4.09 -9.52
CA PRO A 10 -3.11 -5.08 -8.59
C PRO A 10 -3.88 -6.39 -8.67
N THR A 11 -3.17 -7.47 -8.39
CA THR A 11 -3.79 -8.79 -8.30
C THR A 11 -4.18 -9.03 -6.84
N VAL A 12 -5.43 -9.41 -6.62
CA VAL A 12 -5.96 -9.59 -5.26
C VAL A 12 -5.13 -10.62 -4.50
N GLY A 13 -4.61 -10.21 -3.35
CA GLY A 13 -3.85 -11.07 -2.45
C GLY A 13 -2.39 -11.33 -2.84
N ASP A 14 -1.95 -10.85 -3.99
CA ASP A 14 -0.57 -11.05 -4.44
C ASP A 14 0.31 -9.88 -3.99
N LEU A 15 0.65 -9.86 -2.71
CA LEU A 15 1.40 -8.76 -2.12
C LEU A 15 2.76 -8.54 -2.81
N LYS A 16 3.49 -9.62 -3.04
CA LYS A 16 4.81 -9.52 -3.70
C LYS A 16 4.70 -9.04 -5.13
N GLY A 17 3.73 -9.57 -5.87
CA GLY A 17 3.50 -9.15 -7.25
C GLY A 17 3.05 -7.71 -7.34
N ASN A 18 2.19 -7.28 -6.42
CA ASN A 18 1.74 -5.90 -6.37
C ASN A 18 2.88 -4.95 -6.01
N ALA A 19 3.76 -5.35 -5.09
CA ALA A 19 4.96 -4.57 -4.76
C ALA A 19 5.86 -4.39 -5.99
N LYS A 20 6.00 -5.42 -6.81
CA LYS A 20 6.77 -5.32 -8.07
C LYS A 20 6.14 -4.33 -9.03
N LYS A 21 4.82 -4.29 -9.10
CA LYS A 21 4.11 -3.31 -9.93
C LYS A 21 4.37 -1.88 -9.44
N ILE A 22 4.41 -1.71 -8.12
CA ILE A 22 4.73 -0.41 -7.52
C ILE A 22 6.16 0.01 -7.85
N LEU A 23 7.12 -0.92 -7.76
CA LEU A 23 8.50 -0.64 -8.15
C LEU A 23 8.63 -0.26 -9.63
N PHE A 24 7.86 -0.92 -10.48
CA PHE A 24 7.85 -0.58 -11.91
C PHE A 24 7.34 0.84 -12.14
N VAL A 25 6.30 1.23 -11.43
CA VAL A 25 5.77 2.59 -11.50
C VAL A 25 6.79 3.60 -10.96
N ALA A 26 7.50 3.24 -9.89
CA ALA A 26 8.56 4.08 -9.35
C ALA A 26 9.66 4.35 -10.39
N SER A 27 10.01 3.34 -11.16
CA SER A 27 10.96 3.47 -12.25
C SER A 27 10.51 4.51 -13.28
N LYS A 28 9.24 4.44 -13.68
CA LYS A 28 8.68 5.39 -14.64
C LYS A 28 8.64 6.80 -14.08
N ALA A 29 8.20 6.94 -12.83
CA ALA A 29 8.12 8.23 -12.17
C ALA A 29 9.50 8.88 -12.02
N SER A 30 10.49 8.09 -11.67
CA SER A 30 11.86 8.55 -11.54
C SER A 30 12.40 9.04 -12.89
N SER A 31 12.07 8.37 -13.97
CA SER A 31 12.55 8.73 -15.31
C SER A 31 12.04 10.10 -15.76
N ILE A 32 10.92 10.56 -15.24
CA ILE A 32 10.40 11.90 -15.54
C ILE A 32 10.60 12.89 -14.39
N SER A 33 11.45 12.53 -13.44
CA SER A 33 11.82 13.38 -12.29
C SER A 33 10.62 13.76 -11.43
N ALA A 34 9.69 12.83 -11.25
CA ALA A 34 8.58 13.04 -10.33
C ALA A 34 9.08 13.03 -8.89
N ASP A 35 8.42 13.81 -8.04
CA ASP A 35 8.75 13.89 -6.62
C ASP A 35 7.92 12.92 -5.79
N VAL A 36 6.67 12.73 -6.17
CA VAL A 36 5.72 11.90 -5.40
C VAL A 36 4.90 11.04 -6.37
N VAL A 37 4.76 9.77 -6.02
CA VAL A 37 3.88 8.83 -6.71
C VAL A 37 2.67 8.56 -5.84
N LEU A 38 1.48 8.65 -6.43
CA LEU A 38 0.24 8.28 -5.76
C LEU A 38 -0.30 7.01 -6.41
N THR A 39 -0.47 5.97 -5.59
CA THR A 39 -1.06 4.71 -6.07
C THR A 39 -2.51 4.57 -5.62
N PRO A 40 -3.28 3.68 -6.24
CA PRO A 40 -4.68 3.51 -5.87
C PRO A 40 -4.91 2.96 -4.47
N GLU A 41 -6.15 3.10 -4.01
CA GLU A 41 -6.62 2.50 -2.76
C GLU A 41 -6.31 1.01 -2.74
N LEU A 42 -5.78 0.51 -1.62
CA LEU A 42 -5.40 -0.90 -1.43
C LEU A 42 -4.49 -1.44 -2.55
N SER A 43 -3.60 -0.59 -3.07
CA SER A 43 -2.76 -0.96 -4.20
C SER A 43 -1.86 -2.16 -3.92
N LEU A 44 -1.48 -2.40 -2.66
CA LEU A 44 -0.66 -3.55 -2.31
C LEU A 44 -1.49 -4.84 -2.21
N TRP A 45 -2.79 -4.71 -2.01
CA TRP A 45 -3.70 -5.86 -1.80
C TRP A 45 -4.52 -6.23 -3.01
N GLY A 46 -4.87 -5.24 -3.83
CA GLY A 46 -5.90 -5.39 -4.83
C GLY A 46 -7.29 -5.25 -4.22
N TYR A 47 -8.19 -4.63 -4.93
CA TYR A 47 -9.54 -4.36 -4.45
C TYR A 47 -10.56 -5.07 -5.34
N PRO A 48 -11.56 -5.72 -4.75
CA PRO A 48 -11.83 -5.92 -3.33
C PRO A 48 -11.01 -7.07 -2.74
N ALA A 49 -10.46 -6.87 -1.55
CA ALA A 49 -9.62 -7.87 -0.90
C ALA A 49 -10.39 -8.77 0.08
N ASN A 50 -11.64 -8.48 0.34
CA ASN A 50 -12.59 -9.29 1.10
C ASN A 50 -11.99 -10.09 2.26
N ASP A 51 -12.16 -11.41 2.23
CA ASP A 51 -11.76 -12.31 3.31
C ASP A 51 -10.25 -12.36 3.55
N LEU A 52 -9.45 -12.06 2.54
CA LEU A 52 -8.00 -12.08 2.69
C LEU A 52 -7.51 -11.07 3.72
N LEU A 53 -8.21 -9.94 3.85
CA LEU A 53 -7.85 -8.91 4.82
C LEU A 53 -8.00 -9.36 6.26
N LEU A 54 -8.75 -10.43 6.51
CA LEU A 54 -8.95 -10.96 7.85
C LEU A 54 -7.84 -11.91 8.29
N LYS A 55 -6.93 -12.27 7.40
CA LYS A 55 -5.82 -13.18 7.70
C LYS A 55 -4.65 -12.40 8.26
N GLN A 56 -4.44 -12.53 9.57
CA GLN A 56 -3.41 -11.76 10.27
C GLN A 56 -1.99 -12.04 9.76
N ASN A 57 -1.71 -13.27 9.34
CA ASN A 57 -0.39 -13.60 8.80
C ASN A 57 -0.09 -12.83 7.51
N LEU A 58 -1.11 -12.57 6.70
CA LEU A 58 -0.94 -11.75 5.49
C LEU A 58 -0.71 -10.29 5.84
N ILE A 59 -1.39 -9.79 6.86
CA ILE A 59 -1.17 -8.42 7.34
C ILE A 59 0.27 -8.26 7.83
N GLN A 60 0.79 -9.22 8.59
CA GLN A 60 2.17 -9.18 9.05
C GLN A 60 3.15 -9.24 7.88
N ASN A 61 2.88 -10.09 6.91
CA ASN A 61 3.70 -10.19 5.71
C ASN A 61 3.72 -8.87 4.93
N GLN A 62 2.61 -8.15 4.92
CA GLN A 62 2.51 -6.84 4.29
C GLN A 62 3.54 -5.86 4.85
N TYR A 63 3.71 -5.83 6.17
CA TYR A 63 4.67 -4.92 6.79
C TYR A 63 6.10 -5.24 6.38
N GLN A 64 6.45 -6.52 6.30
CA GLN A 64 7.76 -6.93 5.83
C GLN A 64 7.99 -6.52 4.37
N ILE A 65 6.97 -6.65 3.55
CA ILE A 65 7.04 -6.24 2.15
C ILE A 65 7.20 -4.73 2.03
N LEU A 66 6.48 -3.96 2.87
CA LEU A 66 6.64 -2.51 2.91
C LEU A 66 8.05 -2.09 3.32
N ASP A 67 8.62 -2.76 4.31
CA ASP A 67 9.99 -2.49 4.74
C ASP A 67 10.97 -2.69 3.59
N GLN A 68 10.84 -3.81 2.89
CA GLN A 68 11.72 -4.12 1.77
C GLN A 68 11.51 -3.15 0.60
N LEU A 69 10.26 -2.85 0.30
CA LEU A 69 9.91 -1.91 -0.77
C LEU A 69 10.51 -0.53 -0.48
N SER A 70 10.44 -0.09 0.78
CA SER A 70 10.99 1.20 1.19
C SER A 70 12.50 1.26 0.97
N LEU A 71 13.22 0.20 1.32
CA LEU A 71 14.65 0.12 1.11
C LEU A 71 15.01 0.07 -0.37
N ASP A 72 14.25 -0.67 -1.16
CA ASP A 72 14.49 -0.78 -2.60
C ASP A 72 14.31 0.58 -3.29
N ILE A 73 13.28 1.33 -2.90
CA ILE A 73 13.01 2.64 -3.48
C ILE A 73 14.13 3.62 -3.12
N LEU A 74 14.55 3.62 -1.85
CA LEU A 74 15.67 4.48 -1.45
C LEU A 74 16.93 4.16 -2.25
N LYS A 75 17.23 2.89 -2.38
CA LYS A 75 18.45 2.44 -3.05
C LYS A 75 18.44 2.80 -4.54
N LYS A 76 17.31 2.65 -5.21
CA LYS A 76 17.21 2.81 -6.66
C LYS A 76 16.79 4.20 -7.09
N TYR A 77 15.97 4.88 -6.30
CA TYR A 77 15.32 6.13 -6.72
C TYR A 77 15.45 7.26 -5.71
N GLY A 78 16.21 7.05 -4.64
CA GLY A 78 16.60 8.11 -3.69
C GLY A 78 15.43 8.85 -3.05
N ASP A 79 15.25 10.09 -3.47
CA ASP A 79 14.30 11.02 -2.84
C ASP A 79 12.86 10.84 -3.27
N LEU A 80 12.56 9.85 -4.09
CA LEU A 80 11.19 9.62 -4.53
C LEU A 80 10.32 9.19 -3.36
N SER A 81 9.17 9.83 -3.23
CA SER A 81 8.16 9.46 -2.22
C SER A 81 7.01 8.74 -2.91
N ILE A 82 6.48 7.70 -2.27
CA ILE A 82 5.37 6.93 -2.84
C ILE A 82 4.30 6.72 -1.78
N ALA A 83 3.07 7.09 -2.11
CA ALA A 83 1.90 6.79 -1.29
C ALA A 83 1.31 5.46 -1.74
N VAL A 84 1.27 4.49 -0.84
CA VAL A 84 0.85 3.11 -1.13
C VAL A 84 -0.40 2.78 -0.32
N GLY A 85 -1.41 2.23 -0.99
CA GLY A 85 -2.62 1.76 -0.32
C GLY A 85 -2.39 0.43 0.35
N ILE A 86 -2.69 0.35 1.64
CA ILE A 86 -2.50 -0.84 2.47
C ILE A 86 -3.70 -1.10 3.34
N ALA A 87 -3.73 -2.26 3.98
CA ALA A 87 -4.74 -2.63 4.95
C ALA A 87 -4.12 -2.72 6.34
N GLU A 88 -4.86 -2.28 7.35
CA GLU A 88 -4.45 -2.41 8.73
C GLU A 88 -5.56 -3.03 9.55
N ILE A 89 -5.19 -3.89 10.51
CA ILE A 89 -6.10 -4.37 11.53
C ILE A 89 -5.64 -3.81 12.86
N ILE A 90 -6.50 -3.05 13.52
CA ILE A 90 -6.20 -2.46 14.82
C ILE A 90 -7.14 -3.06 15.85
N ASN A 91 -6.58 -3.72 16.85
CA ASN A 91 -7.34 -4.39 17.91
C ASN A 91 -7.43 -3.48 19.14
N ASP A 92 -8.26 -2.45 19.06
CA ASP A 92 -8.44 -1.52 20.17
C ASP A 92 -9.78 -1.70 20.90
N SER A 93 -10.55 -2.73 20.54
CA SER A 93 -11.85 -3.02 21.11
C SER A 93 -12.13 -4.52 21.02
N PHE A 94 -13.37 -4.93 21.36
CA PHE A 94 -13.78 -6.33 21.26
C PHE A 94 -13.69 -6.90 19.86
N PHE A 95 -13.82 -6.03 18.86
CA PHE A 95 -13.76 -6.44 17.46
C PHE A 95 -12.59 -5.76 16.81
N PRO A 96 -11.82 -6.49 16.01
CA PRO A 96 -10.76 -5.86 15.22
C PRO A 96 -11.39 -4.89 14.22
N ASN A 97 -10.83 -3.70 14.13
CA ASN A 97 -11.23 -2.72 13.13
C ASN A 97 -10.29 -2.83 11.95
N LEU A 98 -10.88 -2.93 10.77
CA LEU A 98 -10.14 -2.99 9.53
C LEU A 98 -10.09 -1.59 8.92
N TYR A 99 -8.88 -1.15 8.57
CA TYR A 99 -8.65 0.17 7.98
C TYR A 99 -8.07 0.04 6.60
N ASN A 100 -8.56 0.87 5.72
CA ASN A 100 -7.97 1.17 4.44
C ASN A 100 -7.05 2.36 4.67
N SER A 101 -5.76 2.17 4.53
CA SER A 101 -4.77 3.15 4.96
C SER A 101 -3.85 3.52 3.83
N ILE A 102 -3.19 4.67 4.00
CA ILE A 102 -2.15 5.11 3.09
C ILE A 102 -0.83 5.14 3.85
N ALA A 103 0.13 4.39 3.36
CA ALA A 103 1.49 4.41 3.85
C ALA A 103 2.32 5.29 2.91
N LEU A 104 3.00 6.28 3.47
CA LEU A 104 3.94 7.09 2.69
C LEU A 104 5.34 6.51 2.85
N ILE A 105 5.91 6.09 1.73
CA ILE A 105 7.29 5.61 1.66
C ILE A 105 8.18 6.79 1.32
N GLU A 106 9.17 7.05 2.16
CA GLU A 106 10.07 8.18 2.01
C GLU A 106 11.34 7.94 2.82
N GLY A 107 12.49 8.15 2.21
CA GLY A 107 13.77 8.03 2.93
C GLY A 107 14.09 6.64 3.46
N GLY A 108 13.61 5.59 2.80
CA GLY A 108 13.87 4.22 3.21
C GLY A 108 12.95 3.70 4.31
N GLU A 109 11.96 4.49 4.69
CA GLU A 109 11.00 4.15 5.73
C GLU A 109 9.58 4.37 5.21
N TRP A 110 8.60 3.90 5.97
CA TRP A 110 7.21 4.19 5.67
C TRP A 110 6.47 4.55 6.94
N LYS A 111 5.44 5.37 6.79
CA LYS A 111 4.57 5.76 7.89
C LYS A 111 3.14 5.89 7.39
N ILE A 112 2.19 5.68 8.28
CA ILE A 112 0.78 5.86 7.95
C ILE A 112 0.46 7.35 8.00
N ILE A 113 -0.11 7.85 6.90
CA ILE A 113 -0.49 9.25 6.82
C ILE A 113 -2.01 9.46 6.76
N ALA A 114 -2.77 8.42 6.48
CA ALA A 114 -4.22 8.49 6.43
C ALA A 114 -4.84 7.13 6.69
N ARG A 115 -5.99 7.11 7.34
CA ARG A 115 -6.75 5.89 7.62
C ARG A 115 -8.22 6.15 7.38
N LYS A 116 -8.88 5.15 6.81
CA LYS A 116 -10.32 5.14 6.64
C LYS A 116 -10.82 3.82 7.18
N ILE A 117 -11.72 3.87 8.15
CA ILE A 117 -12.27 2.64 8.70
C ILE A 117 -13.15 1.97 7.65
N ILE A 118 -12.96 0.66 7.49
CA ILE A 118 -13.84 -0.12 6.64
C ILE A 118 -14.93 -0.66 7.55
N LEU A 119 -16.15 -0.18 7.34
CA LEU A 119 -17.27 -0.60 8.16
C LEU A 119 -17.52 -2.10 7.97
N PRO A 120 -17.63 -2.85 9.06
CA PRO A 120 -17.89 -4.29 8.98
C PRO A 120 -19.36 -4.53 8.68
N THR A 121 -19.80 -4.05 7.54
CA THR A 121 -21.17 -4.26 7.10
C THR A 121 -21.17 -5.37 6.08
N TYR A 122 -21.87 -6.39 6.37
CA TYR A 122 -21.91 -7.59 5.56
C TYR A 122 -22.56 -7.33 4.20
N GLU A 123 -23.47 -6.40 4.21
CA GLU A 123 -24.21 -5.98 3.01
C GLU A 123 -23.32 -5.29 2.00
N VAL A 124 -22.24 -4.68 2.45
CA VAL A 124 -21.34 -3.95 1.57
C VAL A 124 -20.60 -4.89 0.64
N PHE A 125 -20.49 -6.14 1.02
CA PHE A 125 -19.70 -7.11 0.29
C PHE A 125 -20.55 -8.06 -0.54
N ASP A 126 -21.83 -7.86 -0.51
CA ASP A 126 -22.76 -8.69 -1.27
C ASP A 126 -22.84 -8.30 -2.72
#